data_cc1078e7370589f732e4f9b043dc6edf
#
_entry.id   cc1078e7370589f732e4f9b043dc6edf
#
_cell.length_a   1.000
_cell.length_b   1.000
_cell.length_c   1.000
_cell.angle_alpha   90.00
_cell.angle_beta   90.00
_cell.angle_gamma   90.00
#
_symmetry.space_group_name_H-M   'P 1'
#
loop_
_entity.id
_entity.type
_entity.pdbx_description
1 polymer ?
#
loop_
_entity_poly.entity_id
_entity_poly.type
_entity_poly.pdbx_seq_one_letter_code
_entity_poly.pdbx_strand_id
1 'polypeptide(L)' 'VKMNREELKEQIDELMRQYADEEIDGDTYVQKMMELTTSAQSENNDE' A
#
# COMPACT_ATOMS: atom_id res chain seq x y z
N VAL A 1 5.24 15.16 2.25
CA VAL A 1 5.15 14.45 3.43
C VAL A 1 5.61 13.04 3.26
N LYS A 2 6.44 12.54 4.14
CA LYS A 2 6.92 11.24 3.98
C LYS A 2 6.12 10.25 4.69
N MET A 3 5.99 9.09 4.16
CA MET A 3 5.30 8.00 4.75
C MET A 3 6.32 7.14 5.44
N ASN A 4 6.21 6.93 6.73
CA ASN A 4 7.21 6.14 7.39
C ASN A 4 6.84 4.67 7.30
N ARG A 5 7.72 3.79 7.78
CA ARG A 5 7.52 2.39 7.64
C ARG A 5 6.30 1.91 8.35
N GLU A 6 6.00 2.46 9.48
CA GLU A 6 4.86 2.02 10.22
C GLU A 6 3.58 2.37 9.53
N GLU A 7 3.51 3.53 8.94
CA GLU A 7 2.33 3.90 8.20
C GLU A 7 2.14 3.02 7.00
N LEU A 8 3.21 2.74 6.30
CA LEU A 8 3.13 1.88 5.15
C LEU A 8 2.65 0.51 5.56
N LYS A 9 3.17 0.00 6.64
CA LYS A 9 2.78 -1.30 7.10
C LYS A 9 1.32 -1.35 7.47
N GLU A 10 0.82 -0.30 8.09
CA GLU A 10 -0.58 -0.25 8.46
C GLU A 10 -1.47 -0.25 7.24
N GLN A 11 -1.08 0.48 6.22
CA GLN A 11 -1.88 0.51 5.02
C GLN A 11 -1.90 -0.84 4.34
N ILE A 12 -0.78 -1.51 4.29
CA ILE A 12 -0.74 -2.82 3.69
C ILE A 12 -1.59 -3.79 4.49
N ASP A 13 -1.52 -3.69 5.81
CA ASP A 13 -2.29 -4.55 6.66
C ASP A 13 -3.77 -4.36 6.41
N GLU A 14 -4.19 -3.13 6.27
CA GLU A 14 -5.57 -2.85 6.01
C GLU A 14 -6.01 -3.39 4.67
N LEU A 15 -5.16 -3.27 3.68
CA LEU A 15 -5.47 -3.80 2.38
C LEU A 15 -5.65 -5.31 2.45
N MET A 16 -4.80 -5.97 3.17
CA MET A 16 -4.90 -7.40 3.29
C MET A 16 -6.20 -7.80 3.98
N ARG A 17 -6.61 -7.01 4.94
CA ARG A 17 -7.86 -7.31 5.61
C ARG A 17 -9.03 -7.10 4.69
N GLN A 18 -9.02 -6.03 3.92
CA GLN A 18 -10.09 -5.77 3.00
C GLN A 18 -10.20 -6.87 1.97
N TYR A 19 -9.06 -7.35 1.53
CA TYR A 19 -9.06 -8.40 0.54
C TYR A 19 -9.59 -9.69 1.18
N ALA A 20 -9.20 -9.98 2.38
CA ALA A 20 -9.66 -11.19 3.05
C ALA A 20 -11.15 -11.13 3.32
N ASP A 21 -11.67 -9.94 3.59
CA ASP A 21 -13.08 -9.77 3.83
C ASP A 21 -13.84 -9.64 2.53
N GLU A 22 -13.16 -9.69 1.43
CA GLU A 22 -13.77 -9.56 0.11
C GLU A 22 -14.40 -8.20 -0.08
N GLU A 23 -13.90 -7.21 0.57
CA GLU A 23 -14.37 -5.88 0.33
C GLU A 23 -13.80 -5.35 -0.95
N ILE A 24 -12.65 -5.82 -1.35
CA ILE A 24 -12.06 -5.44 -2.61
C ILE A 24 -11.65 -6.71 -3.32
N ASP A 25 -11.54 -6.64 -4.64
CA ASP A 25 -11.17 -7.82 -5.38
C ASP A 25 -9.68 -7.80 -5.64
N GLY A 26 -9.19 -8.81 -6.30
CA GLY A 26 -7.76 -8.95 -6.54
C GLY A 26 -7.19 -7.82 -7.34
N ASP A 27 -7.93 -7.36 -8.32
CA ASP A 27 -7.46 -6.26 -9.14
C ASP A 27 -7.30 -5.00 -8.32
N THR A 28 -8.26 -4.69 -7.50
CA THR A 28 -8.18 -3.51 -6.67
C THR A 28 -7.03 -3.65 -5.67
N TYR A 29 -6.88 -4.83 -5.12
CA TYR A 29 -5.81 -5.07 -4.17
C TYR A 29 -4.45 -4.79 -4.81
N VAL A 30 -4.24 -5.31 -6.00
CA VAL A 30 -2.98 -5.13 -6.69
C VAL A 30 -2.77 -3.67 -7.02
N GLN A 31 -3.80 -2.99 -7.47
CA GLN A 31 -3.66 -1.60 -7.80
C GLN A 31 -3.28 -0.78 -6.59
N LYS A 32 -3.91 -1.03 -5.47
CA LYS A 32 -3.60 -0.29 -4.28
C LYS A 32 -2.19 -0.59 -3.79
N MET A 33 -1.77 -1.83 -3.90
CA MET A 33 -0.43 -2.17 -3.52
C MET A 33 0.59 -1.47 -4.39
N MET A 34 0.30 -1.36 -5.66
CA MET A 34 1.21 -0.69 -6.55
C MET A 34 1.29 0.79 -6.22
N GLU A 35 0.17 1.39 -5.88
CA GLU A 35 0.19 2.78 -5.52
C GLU A 35 1.02 3.01 -4.26
N LEU A 36 0.90 2.14 -3.30
CA LEU A 36 1.66 2.29 -2.09
C LEU A 36 3.15 2.12 -2.36
N THR A 37 3.48 1.15 -3.17
CA THR A 37 4.87 0.90 -3.50
C THR A 37 5.46 2.09 -4.25
N THR A 38 4.71 2.63 -5.18
CA THR A 38 5.17 3.75 -5.95
C THR A 38 5.43 4.95 -5.04
N SER A 39 4.53 5.20 -4.12
CA SER A 39 4.72 6.31 -3.23
C SER A 39 5.98 6.12 -2.37
N ALA A 40 6.15 4.94 -1.87
CA ALA A 40 7.31 4.66 -1.06
C ALA A 40 8.59 4.80 -1.86
N GLN A 41 8.56 4.33 -3.08
CA GLN A 41 9.73 4.40 -3.90
C GLN A 41 10.04 5.82 -4.28
N SER A 42 9.03 6.60 -4.51
CA SER A 42 9.21 7.94 -4.89
C SER A 42 9.98 8.68 -3.81
N GLU A 43 9.69 8.40 -2.57
CA GLU A 43 10.40 9.04 -1.57
C GLU A 43 11.80 8.58 -1.47
N ASN A 44 12.04 7.31 -1.72
CA ASN A 44 13.30 6.80 -1.59
C ASN A 44 14.15 7.14 -2.68
N ASN A 45 13.67 7.48 -3.80
CA ASN A 45 14.41 7.64 -4.94
C ASN A 45 15.14 8.86 -4.96
N ASP A 46 15.20 9.59 -4.01
CA ASP A 46 15.80 10.74 -4.08
C ASP A 46 17.18 10.75 -4.20
N GLU A 47 17.92 9.95 -4.10
CA GLU A 47 19.24 9.99 -4.18
C GLU A 47 19.76 10.29 -5.21
#